data_e407e3a6b13457d4fa19823cd5dea678
#
_entry.id   e407e3a6b13457d4fa19823cd5dea678
#
_cell.length_a   1.000
_cell.length_b   1.000
_cell.length_c   1.000
_cell.angle_alpha   90.00
_cell.angle_beta   90.00
_cell.angle_gamma   90.00
#
_symmetry.space_group_name_H-M   'P 1'
#
loop_
_entity.id
_entity.type
_entity.pdbx_description
1 polymer ?
#
loop_
_entity_poly.entity_id
_entity_poly.type
_entity_poly.pdbx_seq_one_letter_code
_entity_poly.pdbx_strand_id
1 'polypeptide(L)'
;MVDSGHAPGSAGVPPAHERAGGPRSQGSLLSPRGWLAFLAIGFALIVLLPVANRLMTPGGALHLPDYLVPLIGKYCCYAMLALAMDLIWGYAGILSLGQGAFFALGGYCMGMYLMRQIGDRGVYKHEVLPDFMVFLNWKELPWYWHGFDMFWFAALMVVLVPAALAFVLGWLAFRSRVTGVYLSIITQAMTFALMLAFFRNNMGFGGNNGLTDFKDLLGFPIQTPSTRVGLLIASAVGLGLSFLLCRWIVASKLGRVCLALRDAESRVRFLGYSPTGAKLFVFVVAAMISGLAGALYVPQVGIINPGEFSPANSIEIAIWVAVGGRGTLLGAILGAFIVNIAKTWLTGAAPEIWLFFLGALFIVVTLFLPNGVVGVVRDWQARRATARAGAAAAPELANGAAIPVDGATVAAAVGPPDDAGGAPKATSRPAVAT
;
A
#
# COMPACT_ATOMS: atom_id res chain seq x y z
N MET A 1 -33.13 61.15 -8.59
CA MET A 1 -33.74 60.53 -9.80
C MET A 1 -32.91 59.32 -10.17
N VAL A 2 -33.51 58.21 -9.99
CA VAL A 2 -32.99 56.83 -10.12
C VAL A 2 -32.84 56.52 -11.57
N ASP A 3 -31.74 55.88 -11.97
CA ASP A 3 -31.75 55.10 -13.21
C ASP A 3 -31.05 53.76 -13.02
N SER A 4 -31.80 52.73 -13.35
CA SER A 4 -31.57 51.34 -13.14
C SER A 4 -30.79 50.74 -14.33
N GLY A 5 -29.52 50.36 -14.08
CA GLY A 5 -28.68 49.68 -15.05
C GLY A 5 -28.87 48.15 -15.02
N HIS A 6 -29.26 47.56 -16.12
CA HIS A 6 -29.41 46.14 -16.40
C HIS A 6 -28.12 45.37 -16.16
N ALA A 7 -28.21 44.26 -15.40
CA ALA A 7 -27.15 43.23 -15.29
C ALA A 7 -27.22 42.30 -16.53
N PRO A 8 -26.09 41.95 -17.15
CA PRO A 8 -26.05 40.95 -18.23
C PRO A 8 -26.25 39.54 -17.69
N GLY A 9 -27.04 38.78 -18.42
CA GLY A 9 -27.48 37.44 -18.08
C GLY A 9 -26.38 36.45 -17.71
N SER A 10 -26.59 35.74 -16.63
CA SER A 10 -25.81 34.58 -16.21
C SER A 10 -26.01 33.43 -17.22
N ALA A 11 -24.96 33.12 -17.98
CA ALA A 11 -24.89 31.87 -18.73
C ALA A 11 -25.09 30.71 -17.76
N GLY A 12 -26.14 29.94 -17.97
CA GLY A 12 -26.53 28.81 -17.14
C GLY A 12 -25.40 27.78 -17.05
N VAL A 13 -24.83 27.66 -15.84
CA VAL A 13 -24.00 26.52 -15.46
C VAL A 13 -24.92 25.30 -15.49
N PRO A 14 -24.61 24.25 -16.28
CA PRO A 14 -25.43 23.04 -16.28
C PRO A 14 -25.42 22.44 -14.86
N PRO A 15 -26.55 21.93 -14.35
CA PRO A 15 -26.63 21.36 -13.03
C PRO A 15 -25.64 20.20 -12.91
N ALA A 16 -24.77 20.27 -11.92
CA ALA A 16 -23.92 19.16 -11.53
C ALA A 16 -24.83 17.94 -11.31
N HIS A 17 -24.62 16.90 -12.11
CA HIS A 17 -25.28 15.62 -11.90
C HIS A 17 -25.11 15.21 -10.46
N GLU A 18 -26.13 15.41 -9.66
CA GLU A 18 -26.32 14.82 -8.35
C GLU A 18 -26.24 13.29 -8.52
N ARG A 19 -25.07 12.76 -8.29
CA ARG A 19 -24.96 11.33 -8.03
C ARG A 19 -25.67 11.10 -6.70
N ALA A 20 -26.91 10.72 -6.78
CA ALA A 20 -27.68 10.22 -5.67
C ALA A 20 -26.96 9.00 -5.07
N GLY A 21 -25.98 9.28 -4.21
CA GLY A 21 -25.42 8.31 -3.29
C GLY A 21 -26.45 8.13 -2.19
N GLY A 22 -27.30 7.11 -2.33
CA GLY A 22 -28.19 6.71 -1.24
C GLY A 22 -27.41 6.55 0.08
N PRO A 23 -28.07 6.67 1.25
CA PRO A 23 -27.42 6.60 2.54
C PRO A 23 -26.65 5.28 2.65
N ARG A 24 -25.31 5.36 2.58
CA ARG A 24 -24.45 4.20 2.82
C ARG A 24 -24.68 3.80 4.26
N SER A 25 -25.25 2.61 4.46
CA SER A 25 -25.42 2.00 5.77
C SER A 25 -24.09 2.05 6.52
N GLN A 26 -24.04 2.84 7.59
CA GLN A 26 -22.87 3.05 8.45
C GLN A 26 -22.65 1.85 9.37
N GLY A 27 -22.58 0.62 8.86
CA GLY A 27 -22.51 -0.57 9.72
C GLY A 27 -21.54 -1.65 9.33
N SER A 28 -21.13 -1.79 8.07
CA SER A 28 -20.22 -2.86 7.68
C SER A 28 -18.92 -2.35 7.04
N LEU A 29 -17.77 -2.85 7.54
CA LEU A 29 -16.45 -2.53 6.99
C LEU A 29 -16.31 -2.93 5.52
N LEU A 30 -16.98 -3.99 5.11
CA LEU A 30 -17.01 -4.52 3.75
C LEU A 30 -18.46 -4.76 3.32
N SER A 31 -18.72 -4.71 2.00
CA SER A 31 -19.99 -5.18 1.45
C SER A 31 -20.15 -6.68 1.68
N PRO A 32 -21.36 -7.25 1.63
CA PRO A 32 -21.54 -8.71 1.79
C PRO A 32 -20.70 -9.54 0.82
N ARG A 33 -20.59 -9.10 -0.43
CA ARG A 33 -19.70 -9.74 -1.42
C ARG A 33 -18.22 -9.58 -1.07
N GLY A 34 -17.83 -8.44 -0.50
CA GLY A 34 -16.49 -8.19 -0.03
C GLY A 34 -16.11 -9.08 1.15
N TRP A 35 -17.02 -9.30 2.10
CA TRP A 35 -16.82 -10.24 3.19
C TRP A 35 -16.67 -11.67 2.69
N LEU A 36 -17.49 -12.08 1.72
CA LEU A 36 -17.44 -13.41 1.14
C LEU A 36 -16.10 -13.65 0.42
N ALA A 37 -15.63 -12.68 -0.35
CA ALA A 37 -14.32 -12.75 -1.01
C ALA A 37 -13.16 -12.80 0.01
N PHE A 38 -13.21 -11.96 1.05
CA PHE A 38 -12.21 -11.95 2.11
C PHE A 38 -12.13 -13.30 2.85
N LEU A 39 -13.27 -13.85 3.23
CA LEU A 39 -13.35 -15.16 3.89
C LEU A 39 -12.92 -16.30 2.96
N ALA A 40 -13.27 -16.25 1.66
CA ALA A 40 -12.85 -17.25 0.69
C ALA A 40 -11.33 -17.26 0.47
N ILE A 41 -10.72 -16.07 0.33
CA ILE A 41 -9.26 -15.94 0.21
C ILE A 41 -8.57 -16.38 1.51
N GLY A 42 -9.08 -15.95 2.66
CA GLY A 42 -8.58 -16.38 3.97
C GLY A 42 -8.66 -17.90 4.15
N PHE A 43 -9.79 -18.51 3.79
CA PHE A 43 -9.96 -19.94 3.82
C PHE A 43 -9.00 -20.68 2.88
N ALA A 44 -8.80 -20.15 1.67
CA ALA A 44 -7.83 -20.71 0.72
C ALA A 44 -6.39 -20.70 1.29
N LEU A 45 -5.97 -19.59 1.88
CA LEU A 45 -4.61 -19.43 2.45
C LEU A 45 -4.41 -20.24 3.74
N ILE A 46 -5.42 -20.28 4.63
CA ILE A 46 -5.30 -20.85 5.98
C ILE A 46 -5.65 -22.35 5.99
N VAL A 47 -6.55 -22.80 5.11
CA VAL A 47 -7.02 -24.19 5.11
C VAL A 47 -6.63 -24.92 3.85
N LEU A 48 -6.98 -24.37 2.66
CA LEU A 48 -6.80 -25.12 1.40
C LEU A 48 -5.33 -25.36 1.07
N LEU A 49 -4.45 -24.37 1.23
CA LEU A 49 -3.01 -24.54 0.98
C LEU A 49 -2.33 -25.51 1.96
N PRO A 50 -2.55 -25.43 3.30
CA PRO A 50 -2.06 -26.43 4.24
C PRO A 50 -2.55 -27.84 3.97
N VAL A 51 -3.83 -28.01 3.61
CA VAL A 51 -4.41 -29.31 3.24
C VAL A 51 -3.77 -29.86 1.98
N ALA A 52 -3.60 -29.04 0.94
CA ALA A 52 -2.94 -29.41 -0.30
C ALA A 52 -1.47 -29.83 -0.10
N ASN A 53 -0.78 -29.20 0.87
CA ASN A 53 0.59 -29.59 1.20
C ASN A 53 0.69 -30.86 2.04
N ARG A 54 -0.23 -31.07 3.02
CA ARG A 54 -0.08 -32.12 4.05
C ARG A 54 -0.86 -33.39 3.78
N LEU A 55 -2.04 -33.29 3.16
CA LEU A 55 -2.97 -34.40 3.00
C LEU A 55 -2.97 -34.96 1.58
N MET A 56 -2.44 -34.23 0.59
CA MET A 56 -2.35 -34.74 -0.78
C MET A 56 -1.08 -35.58 -0.98
N THR A 57 -1.20 -36.63 -1.76
CA THR A 57 -0.08 -37.55 -2.07
C THR A 57 1.02 -36.80 -2.84
N PRO A 58 2.31 -36.95 -2.43
CA PRO A 58 3.43 -36.38 -3.17
C PRO A 58 3.41 -36.82 -4.66
N GLY A 59 3.51 -35.83 -5.57
CA GLY A 59 3.44 -36.07 -7.01
C GLY A 59 2.03 -36.03 -7.62
N GLY A 60 0.98 -35.86 -6.81
CA GLY A 60 -0.38 -35.63 -7.31
C GLY A 60 -0.56 -34.19 -7.86
N ALA A 61 -1.50 -33.99 -8.80
CA ALA A 61 -1.75 -32.71 -9.45
C ALA A 61 -2.17 -31.58 -8.48
N LEU A 62 -2.68 -31.92 -7.29
CA LEU A 62 -3.11 -30.99 -6.26
C LEU A 62 -2.13 -30.86 -5.08
N HIS A 63 -1.00 -31.62 -5.11
CA HIS A 63 0.01 -31.52 -4.07
C HIS A 63 0.81 -30.22 -4.19
N LEU A 64 0.83 -29.43 -3.11
CA LEU A 64 1.63 -28.23 -3.01
C LEU A 64 3.06 -28.58 -2.52
N PRO A 65 4.12 -28.37 -3.33
CA PRO A 65 5.50 -28.64 -2.92
C PRO A 65 5.91 -27.85 -1.67
N ASP A 66 6.74 -28.46 -0.82
CA ASP A 66 7.18 -27.87 0.46
C ASP A 66 7.89 -26.52 0.34
N TYR A 67 8.57 -26.27 -0.78
CA TYR A 67 9.26 -24.99 -1.02
C TYR A 67 8.30 -23.83 -1.30
N LEU A 68 7.06 -24.11 -1.76
CA LEU A 68 6.06 -23.08 -2.03
C LEU A 68 5.43 -22.54 -0.74
N VAL A 69 5.40 -23.33 0.34
CA VAL A 69 4.79 -22.91 1.62
C VAL A 69 5.47 -21.66 2.18
N PRO A 70 6.80 -21.64 2.43
CA PRO A 70 7.48 -20.44 2.91
C PRO A 70 7.48 -19.32 1.86
N LEU A 71 7.46 -19.65 0.56
CA LEU A 71 7.43 -18.65 -0.51
C LEU A 71 6.10 -17.87 -0.50
N ILE A 72 4.96 -18.55 -0.37
CA ILE A 72 3.64 -17.89 -0.27
C ILE A 72 3.54 -17.09 1.03
N GLY A 73 4.07 -17.61 2.15
CA GLY A 73 4.14 -16.89 3.40
C GLY A 73 4.96 -15.61 3.30
N LYS A 74 6.12 -15.65 2.62
CA LYS A 74 6.92 -14.48 2.27
C LYS A 74 6.11 -13.45 1.47
N TYR A 75 5.33 -13.90 0.47
CA TYR A 75 4.47 -12.99 -0.31
C TYR A 75 3.35 -12.36 0.54
N CYS A 76 2.80 -13.07 1.52
CA CYS A 76 1.87 -12.49 2.49
C CYS A 76 2.53 -11.37 3.31
N CYS A 77 3.78 -11.55 3.74
CA CYS A 77 4.54 -10.50 4.43
C CYS A 77 4.79 -9.28 3.53
N TYR A 78 5.14 -9.49 2.26
CA TYR A 78 5.30 -8.40 1.30
C TYR A 78 3.97 -7.69 0.99
N ALA A 79 2.86 -8.42 0.96
CA ALA A 79 1.53 -7.82 0.81
C ALA A 79 1.14 -6.96 2.02
N MET A 80 1.52 -7.35 3.26
CA MET A 80 1.36 -6.49 4.45
C MET A 80 2.17 -5.21 4.31
N LEU A 81 3.40 -5.30 3.83
CA LEU A 81 4.28 -4.15 3.61
C LEU A 81 3.73 -3.21 2.52
N ALA A 82 3.17 -3.77 1.44
CA ALA A 82 2.48 -3.00 0.40
C ALA A 82 1.22 -2.32 0.93
N LEU A 83 0.44 -2.97 1.81
CA LEU A 83 -0.70 -2.34 2.50
C LEU A 83 -0.28 -1.15 3.35
N ALA A 84 0.81 -1.30 4.12
CA ALA A 84 1.37 -0.22 4.92
C ALA A 84 1.77 0.98 4.05
N MET A 85 2.41 0.71 2.91
CA MET A 85 2.79 1.74 1.94
C MET A 85 1.57 2.39 1.29
N ASP A 86 0.54 1.64 0.89
CA ASP A 86 -0.68 2.19 0.29
C ASP A 86 -1.47 3.03 1.29
N LEU A 87 -1.48 2.67 2.56
CA LEU A 87 -2.14 3.44 3.61
C LEU A 87 -1.57 4.87 3.70
N ILE A 88 -0.24 5.02 3.58
CA ILE A 88 0.43 6.32 3.62
C ILE A 88 0.34 7.02 2.26
N TRP A 89 0.74 6.34 1.20
CA TRP A 89 0.84 6.96 -0.12
C TRP A 89 -0.52 7.10 -0.80
N GLY A 90 -1.32 6.05 -0.76
CA GLY A 90 -2.62 6.00 -1.43
C GLY A 90 -3.66 6.90 -0.77
N TYR A 91 -3.73 6.90 0.56
CA TYR A 91 -4.77 7.60 1.31
C TYR A 91 -4.32 8.92 1.93
N ALA A 92 -3.12 9.01 2.48
CA ALA A 92 -2.62 10.26 3.07
C ALA A 92 -1.81 11.12 2.08
N GLY A 93 -1.51 10.62 0.88
CA GLY A 93 -0.77 11.34 -0.15
C GLY A 93 0.72 11.53 0.14
N ILE A 94 1.29 10.76 1.06
CA ILE A 94 2.66 10.87 1.54
C ILE A 94 3.48 9.74 0.93
N LEU A 95 4.36 10.04 0.00
CA LEU A 95 5.32 9.07 -0.51
C LEU A 95 6.49 8.94 0.46
N SER A 96 6.53 7.85 1.22
CA SER A 96 7.65 7.54 2.12
C SER A 96 8.44 6.36 1.55
N LEU A 97 9.71 6.60 1.23
CA LEU A 97 10.65 5.55 0.82
C LEU A 97 11.41 4.95 2.01
N GLY A 98 10.78 4.97 3.20
CA GLY A 98 11.32 4.44 4.46
C GLY A 98 10.71 3.12 4.91
N GLN A 99 9.78 2.54 4.16
CA GLN A 99 9.05 1.34 4.62
C GLN A 99 9.95 0.11 4.77
N GLY A 100 10.98 -0.02 3.92
CA GLY A 100 12.00 -1.05 4.07
C GLY A 100 12.74 -0.99 5.39
N ALA A 101 13.01 0.21 5.92
CA ALA A 101 13.67 0.35 7.22
C ALA A 101 12.80 -0.14 8.38
N PHE A 102 11.50 0.19 8.38
CA PHE A 102 10.57 -0.29 9.41
C PHE A 102 10.39 -1.80 9.35
N PHE A 103 10.33 -2.36 8.15
CA PHE A 103 10.30 -3.81 7.92
C PHE A 103 11.57 -4.49 8.46
N ALA A 104 12.75 -4.00 8.09
CA ALA A 104 14.00 -4.55 8.52
C ALA A 104 14.17 -4.46 10.05
N LEU A 105 13.82 -3.33 10.68
CA LEU A 105 13.90 -3.19 12.16
C LEU A 105 13.01 -4.22 12.86
N GLY A 106 11.77 -4.43 12.42
CA GLY A 106 10.91 -5.47 12.98
C GLY A 106 11.50 -6.86 12.76
N GLY A 107 12.09 -7.10 11.58
CA GLY A 107 12.81 -8.32 11.26
C GLY A 107 14.02 -8.56 12.18
N TYR A 108 14.82 -7.53 12.46
CA TYR A 108 15.96 -7.64 13.36
C TYR A 108 15.55 -7.90 14.82
N CYS A 109 14.45 -7.31 15.29
CA CYS A 109 13.89 -7.62 16.60
C CYS A 109 13.50 -9.10 16.72
N MET A 110 12.81 -9.65 15.74
CA MET A 110 12.48 -11.09 15.72
C MET A 110 13.71 -11.96 15.49
N GLY A 111 14.61 -11.55 14.58
CA GLY A 111 15.86 -12.25 14.30
C GLY A 111 16.73 -12.40 15.53
N MET A 112 16.84 -11.38 16.37
CA MET A 112 17.60 -11.47 17.61
C MET A 112 16.98 -12.43 18.64
N TYR A 113 15.63 -12.44 18.74
CA TYR A 113 14.95 -13.46 19.53
C TYR A 113 15.31 -14.87 19.04
N LEU A 114 15.24 -15.11 17.73
CA LEU A 114 15.57 -16.41 17.13
C LEU A 114 17.06 -16.79 17.35
N MET A 115 17.97 -15.82 17.26
CA MET A 115 19.40 -16.04 17.57
C MET A 115 19.61 -16.44 19.03
N ARG A 116 18.86 -15.83 19.97
CA ARG A 116 18.93 -16.14 21.40
C ARG A 116 18.38 -17.55 21.72
N GLN A 117 17.47 -18.08 20.92
CA GLN A 117 16.93 -19.43 21.06
C GLN A 117 17.92 -20.53 20.61
N ILE A 118 19.02 -20.19 19.95
CA ILE A 118 20.06 -21.15 19.55
C ILE A 118 20.78 -21.68 20.78
N GLY A 119 21.20 -20.81 21.71
CA GLY A 119 21.90 -21.16 22.95
C GLY A 119 23.17 -21.97 22.67
N ASP A 120 23.34 -23.05 23.41
CA ASP A 120 24.49 -24.01 23.36
C ASP A 120 24.52 -24.85 22.06
N ARG A 121 23.47 -24.83 21.24
CA ARG A 121 23.38 -25.54 19.96
C ARG A 121 24.08 -24.83 18.81
N GLY A 122 24.64 -23.66 19.06
CA GLY A 122 25.44 -22.90 18.11
C GLY A 122 26.81 -23.54 17.89
N VAL A 123 27.55 -23.02 16.89
CA VAL A 123 28.90 -23.50 16.56
C VAL A 123 29.88 -23.29 17.73
N TYR A 124 29.75 -22.15 18.40
CA TYR A 124 30.63 -21.80 19.52
C TYR A 124 30.09 -22.23 20.90
N LYS A 125 28.92 -22.86 20.95
CA LYS A 125 28.31 -23.40 22.20
C LYS A 125 28.24 -22.43 23.34
N HIS A 126 27.91 -21.15 23.08
CA HIS A 126 27.80 -20.13 24.09
C HIS A 126 26.33 -19.92 24.47
N GLU A 127 25.97 -20.00 25.75
CA GLU A 127 24.59 -19.96 26.24
C GLU A 127 23.91 -18.60 25.99
N VAL A 128 24.68 -17.49 26.09
CA VAL A 128 24.14 -16.13 26.10
C VAL A 128 24.43 -15.36 24.83
N LEU A 129 25.64 -15.49 24.29
CA LEU A 129 26.06 -14.73 23.11
C LEU A 129 25.73 -15.48 21.82
N PRO A 130 25.07 -14.85 20.84
CA PRO A 130 24.94 -15.40 19.50
C PRO A 130 26.28 -15.69 18.84
N ASP A 131 26.36 -16.71 18.01
CA ASP A 131 27.59 -17.17 17.37
C ASP A 131 28.37 -16.07 16.65
N PHE A 132 27.68 -15.15 15.95
CA PHE A 132 28.35 -14.04 15.26
C PHE A 132 29.02 -13.06 16.22
N MET A 133 28.51 -12.88 17.46
CA MET A 133 29.13 -12.05 18.48
C MET A 133 30.36 -12.72 19.05
N VAL A 134 30.29 -14.03 19.31
CA VAL A 134 31.45 -14.81 19.76
C VAL A 134 32.58 -14.77 18.72
N PHE A 135 32.24 -14.94 17.44
CA PHE A 135 33.17 -14.81 16.32
C PHE A 135 33.85 -13.43 16.27
N LEU A 136 33.12 -12.37 16.59
CA LEU A 136 33.63 -11.00 16.64
C LEU A 136 34.30 -10.63 17.99
N ASN A 137 34.57 -11.64 18.86
CA ASN A 137 35.19 -11.48 20.17
C ASN A 137 34.44 -10.53 21.13
N TRP A 138 33.09 -10.49 21.04
CA TRP A 138 32.29 -9.81 22.06
C TRP A 138 32.34 -10.60 23.37
N LYS A 139 32.54 -9.86 24.48
CA LYS A 139 32.60 -10.47 25.82
C LYS A 139 31.25 -10.49 26.53
N GLU A 140 30.42 -9.52 26.23
CA GLU A 140 29.11 -9.32 26.86
C GLU A 140 28.05 -8.96 25.82
N LEU A 141 26.79 -9.29 26.13
CA LEU A 141 25.67 -8.91 25.32
C LEU A 141 25.41 -7.40 25.46
N PRO A 142 25.29 -6.62 24.36
CA PRO A 142 24.92 -5.22 24.43
C PRO A 142 23.58 -5.00 25.14
N TRP A 143 23.49 -3.91 25.90
CA TRP A 143 22.31 -3.59 26.72
C TRP A 143 20.99 -3.57 25.92
N TYR A 144 21.01 -3.15 24.67
CA TYR A 144 19.82 -3.08 23.79
C TYR A 144 19.35 -4.46 23.30
N TRP A 145 20.11 -5.52 23.51
CA TRP A 145 19.72 -6.90 23.21
C TRP A 145 19.24 -7.69 24.44
N HIS A 146 19.30 -7.10 25.63
CA HIS A 146 18.74 -7.73 26.82
C HIS A 146 17.21 -7.85 26.70
N GLY A 147 16.65 -8.95 27.17
CA GLY A 147 15.23 -9.24 27.12
C GLY A 147 14.74 -9.93 25.85
N PHE A 148 15.55 -10.00 24.77
CA PHE A 148 15.19 -10.72 23.53
C PHE A 148 15.28 -12.25 23.66
N ASP A 149 15.52 -12.80 24.83
CA ASP A 149 15.28 -14.20 25.19
C ASP A 149 13.78 -14.51 25.36
N MET A 150 12.98 -13.53 25.76
CA MET A 150 11.53 -13.66 25.94
C MET A 150 10.78 -13.29 24.67
N PHE A 151 9.92 -14.20 24.18
CA PHE A 151 9.11 -13.97 22.98
C PHE A 151 8.21 -12.73 23.08
N TRP A 152 7.53 -12.54 24.20
CA TRP A 152 6.61 -11.41 24.40
C TRP A 152 7.32 -10.05 24.38
N PHE A 153 8.55 -10.00 24.92
CA PHE A 153 9.37 -8.80 24.82
C PHE A 153 9.78 -8.52 23.38
N ALA A 154 10.25 -9.53 22.66
CA ALA A 154 10.57 -9.40 21.23
C ALA A 154 9.36 -8.98 20.40
N ALA A 155 8.19 -9.60 20.62
CA ALA A 155 6.95 -9.24 19.94
C ALA A 155 6.52 -7.78 20.21
N LEU A 156 6.70 -7.30 21.44
CA LEU A 156 6.48 -5.90 21.78
C LEU A 156 7.46 -4.97 21.03
N MET A 157 8.75 -5.32 21.01
CA MET A 157 9.79 -4.52 20.35
C MET A 157 9.62 -4.51 18.81
N VAL A 158 9.14 -5.58 18.20
CA VAL A 158 8.76 -5.64 16.77
C VAL A 158 7.82 -4.49 16.38
N VAL A 159 6.93 -4.10 17.27
CA VAL A 159 5.97 -3.02 17.05
C VAL A 159 6.52 -1.67 17.52
N LEU A 160 7.12 -1.62 18.71
CA LEU A 160 7.56 -0.38 19.33
C LEU A 160 8.76 0.26 18.63
N VAL A 161 9.77 -0.52 18.20
CA VAL A 161 10.99 0.04 17.61
C VAL A 161 10.70 0.74 16.27
N PRO A 162 9.99 0.10 15.31
CA PRO A 162 9.57 0.81 14.10
C PRO A 162 8.64 1.99 14.38
N ALA A 163 7.71 1.86 15.34
CA ALA A 163 6.79 2.91 15.72
C ALA A 163 7.51 4.13 16.32
N ALA A 164 8.49 3.91 17.20
CA ALA A 164 9.27 4.98 17.82
C ALA A 164 10.11 5.74 16.77
N LEU A 165 10.77 5.02 15.87
CA LEU A 165 11.51 5.65 14.77
C LEU A 165 10.58 6.45 13.86
N ALA A 166 9.44 5.87 13.48
CA ALA A 166 8.44 6.55 12.66
C ALA A 166 7.84 7.76 13.37
N PHE A 167 7.60 7.67 14.69
CA PHE A 167 7.11 8.79 15.48
C PHE A 167 8.11 9.94 15.51
N VAL A 168 9.38 9.67 15.84
CA VAL A 168 10.41 10.71 15.91
C VAL A 168 10.61 11.38 14.55
N LEU A 169 10.83 10.59 13.51
CA LEU A 169 11.07 11.13 12.17
C LEU A 169 9.83 11.84 11.61
N GLY A 170 8.65 11.22 11.75
CA GLY A 170 7.39 11.79 11.29
C GLY A 170 7.03 13.06 12.05
N TRP A 171 7.24 13.11 13.36
CA TRP A 171 6.99 14.32 14.16
C TRP A 171 7.90 15.46 13.73
N LEU A 172 9.20 15.23 13.56
CA LEU A 172 10.14 16.24 13.08
C LEU A 172 9.78 16.73 11.68
N ALA A 173 9.52 15.81 10.75
CA ALA A 173 9.23 16.14 9.35
C ALA A 173 7.90 16.89 9.20
N PHE A 174 6.82 16.40 9.82
CA PHE A 174 5.49 17.03 9.67
C PHE A 174 5.37 18.34 10.46
N ARG A 175 6.07 18.46 11.59
CA ARG A 175 6.16 19.73 12.34
C ARG A 175 6.90 20.78 11.54
N SER A 176 7.98 20.41 10.84
CA SER A 176 8.76 21.29 9.95
C SER A 176 8.08 21.53 8.61
N ARG A 177 6.83 21.04 8.43
CA ARG A 177 6.04 21.19 7.18
C ARG A 177 6.75 20.64 5.94
N VAL A 178 7.62 19.66 6.11
CA VAL A 178 8.24 18.94 5.00
C VAL A 178 7.17 18.13 4.26
N THR A 179 7.04 18.35 2.97
CA THR A 179 6.02 17.72 2.13
C THR A 179 6.58 17.25 0.80
N GLY A 180 5.84 16.37 0.11
CA GLY A 180 6.17 15.93 -1.25
C GLY A 180 7.50 15.20 -1.34
N VAL A 181 8.30 15.54 -2.35
CA VAL A 181 9.55 14.87 -2.69
C VAL A 181 10.60 14.97 -1.58
N TYR A 182 10.63 16.07 -0.83
CA TYR A 182 11.61 16.23 0.27
C TYR A 182 11.45 15.18 1.36
N LEU A 183 10.22 14.80 1.68
CA LEU A 183 9.96 13.73 2.66
C LEU A 183 10.44 12.37 2.13
N SER A 184 10.23 12.09 0.85
CA SER A 184 10.73 10.86 0.23
C SER A 184 12.25 10.77 0.29
N ILE A 185 12.95 11.88 0.03
CA ILE A 185 14.43 11.95 0.11
C ILE A 185 14.89 11.74 1.56
N ILE A 186 14.27 12.38 2.54
CA ILE A 186 14.64 12.23 3.96
C ILE A 186 14.43 10.80 4.42
N THR A 187 13.30 10.18 4.09
CA THR A 187 13.03 8.79 4.48
C THR A 187 13.97 7.81 3.77
N GLN A 188 14.38 8.09 2.53
CA GLN A 188 15.36 7.29 1.81
C GLN A 188 16.77 7.46 2.38
N ALA A 189 17.17 8.67 2.76
CA ALA A 189 18.44 8.93 3.43
C ALA A 189 18.50 8.21 4.80
N MET A 190 17.38 8.17 5.53
CA MET A 190 17.27 7.41 6.78
C MET A 190 17.50 5.92 6.54
N THR A 191 16.86 5.30 5.51
CA THR A 191 17.07 3.88 5.21
C THR A 191 18.54 3.59 4.90
N PHE A 192 19.17 4.44 4.11
CA PHE A 192 20.59 4.29 3.76
C PHE A 192 21.51 4.44 4.97
N ALA A 193 21.24 5.41 5.85
CA ALA A 193 22.00 5.61 7.08
C ALA A 193 21.87 4.40 8.02
N LEU A 194 20.67 3.84 8.19
CA LEU A 194 20.45 2.62 8.97
C LEU A 194 21.15 1.42 8.32
N MET A 195 21.09 1.27 7.01
CA MET A 195 21.80 0.22 6.29
C MET A 195 23.30 0.25 6.62
N LEU A 196 23.93 1.42 6.52
CA LEU A 196 25.35 1.59 6.83
C LEU A 196 25.66 1.33 8.30
N ALA A 197 24.78 1.72 9.23
CA ALA A 197 24.94 1.44 10.65
C ALA A 197 24.89 -0.06 10.93
N PHE A 198 23.95 -0.78 10.34
CA PHE A 198 23.77 -2.22 10.54
C PHE A 198 24.85 -3.06 9.83
N PHE A 199 25.50 -2.55 8.79
CA PHE A 199 26.67 -3.20 8.19
C PHE A 199 27.89 -3.20 9.09
N ARG A 200 27.94 -2.34 10.11
CA ARG A 200 29.08 -2.27 11.01
C ARG A 200 29.10 -3.44 11.99
N ASN A 201 30.18 -4.21 11.97
CA ASN A 201 30.37 -5.35 12.87
C ASN A 201 30.42 -4.95 14.36
N ASN A 202 30.88 -3.73 14.66
CA ASN A 202 30.99 -3.23 16.03
C ASN A 202 29.66 -2.73 16.63
N MET A 203 28.56 -2.81 15.89
CA MET A 203 27.22 -2.41 16.33
C MET A 203 26.36 -3.60 16.81
N GLY A 204 26.90 -4.84 16.78
CA GLY A 204 26.19 -6.01 17.28
C GLY A 204 24.94 -6.43 16.49
N PHE A 205 24.86 -6.11 15.20
CA PHE A 205 23.74 -6.44 14.30
C PHE A 205 24.07 -7.53 13.27
N GLY A 206 25.19 -8.25 13.44
CA GLY A 206 25.60 -9.32 12.52
C GLY A 206 26.36 -8.84 11.28
N GLY A 207 26.55 -7.53 11.10
CA GLY A 207 27.33 -6.96 10.00
C GLY A 207 26.82 -7.42 8.62
N ASN A 208 27.76 -7.70 7.69
CA ASN A 208 27.42 -8.09 6.31
C ASN A 208 26.61 -9.40 6.22
N ASN A 209 26.85 -10.36 7.11
CA ASN A 209 26.15 -11.65 7.10
C ASN A 209 24.74 -11.55 7.70
N GLY A 210 24.48 -10.52 8.51
CA GLY A 210 23.22 -10.38 9.22
C GLY A 210 23.02 -11.46 10.30
N LEU A 211 21.76 -11.79 10.57
CA LEU A 211 21.35 -12.83 11.51
C LEU A 211 20.82 -14.03 10.71
N THR A 212 21.39 -15.20 10.94
CA THR A 212 21.13 -16.42 10.17
C THR A 212 21.11 -17.65 11.06
N ASP A 213 20.83 -18.82 10.46
CA ASP A 213 20.92 -20.14 11.11
C ASP A 213 19.93 -20.32 12.28
N PHE A 214 18.75 -19.74 12.15
CA PHE A 214 17.69 -19.87 13.14
C PHE A 214 17.27 -21.34 13.32
N LYS A 215 17.22 -21.83 14.56
CA LYS A 215 16.88 -23.20 14.87
C LYS A 215 15.42 -23.38 15.25
N ASP A 216 14.96 -22.64 16.26
CA ASP A 216 13.64 -22.82 16.85
C ASP A 216 12.87 -21.50 16.96
N LEU A 217 11.56 -21.62 16.87
CA LEU A 217 10.60 -20.58 17.24
C LEU A 217 9.64 -21.14 18.28
N LEU A 218 9.58 -20.55 19.47
CA LEU A 218 8.73 -21.02 20.59
C LEU A 218 8.96 -22.50 20.95
N GLY A 219 10.18 -23.01 20.80
CA GLY A 219 10.53 -24.43 21.02
C GLY A 219 10.19 -25.37 19.87
N PHE A 220 9.63 -24.87 18.78
CA PHE A 220 9.37 -25.67 17.57
C PHE A 220 10.49 -25.46 16.54
N PRO A 221 11.11 -26.54 16.02
CA PRO A 221 12.13 -26.42 14.98
C PRO A 221 11.55 -25.78 13.71
N ILE A 222 12.17 -24.71 13.21
CA ILE A 222 11.69 -23.94 12.05
C ILE A 222 11.71 -24.79 10.77
N GLN A 223 12.62 -25.74 10.68
CA GLN A 223 12.78 -26.57 9.48
C GLN A 223 11.68 -27.63 9.31
N THR A 224 10.90 -27.90 10.33
CA THR A 224 9.82 -28.89 10.23
C THR A 224 8.69 -28.39 9.33
N PRO A 225 8.13 -29.26 8.47
CA PRO A 225 7.02 -28.89 7.59
C PRO A 225 5.80 -28.36 8.34
N SER A 226 5.55 -28.84 9.59
CA SER A 226 4.47 -28.32 10.45
C SER A 226 4.66 -26.87 10.84
N THR A 227 5.88 -26.51 11.25
CA THR A 227 6.20 -25.12 11.63
C THR A 227 6.14 -24.19 10.42
N ARG A 228 6.59 -24.62 9.23
CA ARG A 228 6.47 -23.84 8.00
C ARG A 228 5.00 -23.55 7.63
N VAL A 229 4.12 -24.54 7.76
CA VAL A 229 2.68 -24.35 7.59
C VAL A 229 2.12 -23.40 8.65
N GLY A 230 2.52 -23.54 9.92
CA GLY A 230 2.14 -22.61 10.99
C GLY A 230 2.55 -21.17 10.71
N LEU A 231 3.76 -20.96 10.17
CA LEU A 231 4.25 -19.64 9.76
C LEU A 231 3.47 -19.05 8.58
N LEU A 232 3.10 -19.88 7.59
CA LEU A 232 2.21 -19.46 6.50
C LEU A 232 0.86 -18.99 7.05
N ILE A 233 0.24 -19.79 7.95
CA ILE A 233 -1.03 -19.42 8.59
C ILE A 233 -0.88 -18.11 9.37
N ALA A 234 0.18 -17.96 10.17
CA ALA A 234 0.45 -16.73 10.91
C ALA A 234 0.58 -15.51 9.99
N SER A 235 1.24 -15.64 8.84
CA SER A 235 1.38 -14.56 7.86
C SER A 235 0.07 -14.25 7.15
N ALA A 236 -0.73 -15.26 6.81
CA ALA A 236 -2.05 -15.07 6.22
C ALA A 236 -3.01 -14.37 7.20
N VAL A 237 -3.00 -14.75 8.48
CA VAL A 237 -3.76 -14.10 9.54
C VAL A 237 -3.26 -12.65 9.74
N GLY A 238 -1.94 -12.44 9.81
CA GLY A 238 -1.32 -11.12 9.90
C GLY A 238 -1.73 -10.20 8.75
N LEU A 239 -1.73 -10.71 7.52
CA LEU A 239 -2.21 -10.00 6.32
C LEU A 239 -3.70 -9.64 6.45
N GLY A 240 -4.53 -10.59 6.87
CA GLY A 240 -5.97 -10.37 7.06
C GLY A 240 -6.25 -9.30 8.12
N LEU A 241 -5.59 -9.37 9.28
CA LEU A 241 -5.72 -8.38 10.34
C LEU A 241 -5.22 -7.00 9.91
N SER A 242 -4.09 -6.93 9.22
CA SER A 242 -3.55 -5.68 8.66
C SER A 242 -4.49 -5.06 7.63
N PHE A 243 -5.10 -5.88 6.77
CA PHE A 243 -6.12 -5.42 5.81
C PHE A 243 -7.36 -4.86 6.52
N LEU A 244 -7.88 -5.56 7.53
CA LEU A 244 -9.03 -5.10 8.31
C LEU A 244 -8.72 -3.82 9.07
N LEU A 245 -7.54 -3.70 9.67
CA LEU A 245 -7.07 -2.49 10.34
C LEU A 245 -6.98 -1.31 9.38
N CYS A 246 -6.32 -1.47 8.22
CA CYS A 246 -6.25 -0.44 7.19
C CYS A 246 -7.64 -0.05 6.70
N ARG A 247 -8.51 -1.03 6.48
CA ARG A 247 -9.90 -0.78 6.05
C ARG A 247 -10.71 -0.03 7.09
N TRP A 248 -10.54 -0.37 8.36
CA TRP A 248 -11.17 0.33 9.49
C TRP A 248 -10.69 1.79 9.57
N ILE A 249 -9.38 2.05 9.46
CA ILE A 249 -8.82 3.40 9.45
C ILE A 249 -9.38 4.20 8.28
N VAL A 250 -9.37 3.64 7.07
CA VAL A 250 -9.87 4.32 5.85
C VAL A 250 -11.37 4.60 5.93
N ALA A 251 -12.16 3.72 6.53
CA ALA A 251 -13.60 3.91 6.70
C ALA A 251 -13.94 4.92 7.81
N SER A 252 -13.03 5.22 8.72
CA SER A 252 -13.21 6.10 9.86
C SER A 252 -13.26 7.59 9.46
N LYS A 253 -13.54 8.47 10.44
CA LYS A 253 -13.41 9.92 10.26
C LYS A 253 -11.99 10.33 9.89
N LEU A 254 -10.98 9.67 10.49
CA LEU A 254 -9.58 9.91 10.18
C LEU A 254 -9.24 9.62 8.72
N GLY A 255 -9.73 8.52 8.15
CA GLY A 255 -9.51 8.19 6.74
C GLY A 255 -10.07 9.25 5.79
N ARG A 256 -11.24 9.81 6.10
CA ARG A 256 -11.81 10.94 5.33
C ARG A 256 -10.95 12.20 5.42
N VAL A 257 -10.42 12.51 6.62
CA VAL A 257 -9.49 13.64 6.81
C VAL A 257 -8.20 13.39 6.02
N CYS A 258 -7.65 12.18 6.03
CA CYS A 258 -6.45 11.83 5.25
C CYS A 258 -6.67 12.02 3.75
N LEU A 259 -7.81 11.57 3.19
CA LEU A 259 -8.16 11.80 1.79
C LEU A 259 -8.27 13.29 1.47
N ALA A 260 -8.93 14.06 2.32
CA ALA A 260 -9.03 15.52 2.17
C ALA A 260 -7.64 16.21 2.24
N LEU A 261 -6.75 15.75 3.13
CA LEU A 261 -5.37 16.22 3.23
C LEU A 261 -4.55 15.91 1.98
N ARG A 262 -4.75 14.73 1.39
CA ARG A 262 -4.11 14.34 0.13
C ARG A 262 -4.52 15.25 -1.02
N ASP A 263 -5.80 15.58 -1.10
CA ASP A 263 -6.37 16.31 -2.25
C ASP A 263 -6.17 17.83 -2.09
N ALA A 264 -6.31 18.38 -0.86
CA ALA A 264 -6.18 19.83 -0.62
C ALA A 264 -5.80 20.16 0.84
N GLU A 265 -4.53 19.99 1.21
CA GLU A 265 -4.05 20.21 2.59
C GLU A 265 -4.35 21.61 3.12
N SER A 266 -4.19 22.66 2.29
CA SER A 266 -4.47 24.06 2.68
C SER A 266 -5.92 24.24 3.11
N ARG A 267 -6.88 23.70 2.36
CA ARG A 267 -8.31 23.81 2.68
C ARG A 267 -8.66 23.13 3.99
N VAL A 268 -8.07 21.96 4.27
CA VAL A 268 -8.30 21.23 5.53
C VAL A 268 -7.78 22.01 6.74
N ARG A 269 -6.67 22.73 6.58
CA ARG A 269 -6.15 23.64 7.64
C ARG A 269 -7.11 24.78 7.94
N PHE A 270 -7.72 25.39 6.93
CA PHE A 270 -8.73 26.45 7.13
C PHE A 270 -9.97 25.95 7.87
N LEU A 271 -10.30 24.67 7.79
CA LEU A 271 -11.39 24.04 8.55
C LEU A 271 -11.00 23.71 10.02
N GLY A 272 -9.80 24.08 10.47
CA GLY A 272 -9.34 23.88 11.84
C GLY A 272 -8.75 22.50 12.15
N TYR A 273 -8.62 21.60 11.16
CA TYR A 273 -7.97 20.29 11.37
C TYR A 273 -6.46 20.42 11.39
N SER A 274 -5.80 19.68 12.30
CA SER A 274 -4.34 19.57 12.34
C SER A 274 -3.85 18.50 11.37
N PRO A 275 -3.17 18.86 10.26
CA PRO A 275 -2.61 17.88 9.32
C PRO A 275 -1.54 17.00 9.94
N THR A 276 -0.72 17.58 10.84
CA THR A 276 0.42 16.91 11.46
C THR A 276 -0.01 15.67 12.24
N GLY A 277 -1.04 15.79 13.08
CA GLY A 277 -1.51 14.66 13.89
C GLY A 277 -2.07 13.51 13.06
N ALA A 278 -2.89 13.80 12.04
CA ALA A 278 -3.45 12.78 11.16
C ALA A 278 -2.37 12.06 10.33
N LYS A 279 -1.43 12.81 9.76
CA LYS A 279 -0.30 12.26 8.99
C LYS A 279 0.61 11.42 9.88
N LEU A 280 0.95 11.90 11.08
CA LEU A 280 1.80 11.20 12.04
C LEU A 280 1.18 9.88 12.47
N PHE A 281 -0.11 9.87 12.81
CA PHE A 281 -0.81 8.66 13.21
C PHE A 281 -0.75 7.57 12.12
N VAL A 282 -1.11 7.93 10.88
CA VAL A 282 -1.09 6.98 9.76
C VAL A 282 0.33 6.50 9.46
N PHE A 283 1.33 7.37 9.58
CA PHE A 283 2.74 7.04 9.37
C PHE A 283 3.25 6.02 10.41
N VAL A 284 2.92 6.24 11.70
CA VAL A 284 3.29 5.33 12.78
C VAL A 284 2.59 3.97 12.64
N VAL A 285 1.28 3.96 12.36
CA VAL A 285 0.55 2.70 12.15
C VAL A 285 1.12 1.90 10.98
N ALA A 286 1.46 2.56 9.88
CA ALA A 286 2.06 1.87 8.74
C ALA A 286 3.46 1.31 9.08
N ALA A 287 4.26 2.02 9.88
CA ALA A 287 5.53 1.50 10.38
C ALA A 287 5.35 0.27 11.29
N MET A 288 4.31 0.25 12.14
CA MET A 288 3.97 -0.91 12.97
C MET A 288 3.60 -2.13 12.10
N ILE A 289 2.78 -1.94 11.07
CA ILE A 289 2.40 -3.01 10.13
C ILE A 289 3.65 -3.51 9.37
N SER A 290 4.53 -2.61 8.94
CA SER A 290 5.79 -2.97 8.26
C SER A 290 6.73 -3.76 9.18
N GLY A 291 6.85 -3.36 10.46
CA GLY A 291 7.63 -4.09 11.46
C GLY A 291 7.09 -5.51 11.71
N LEU A 292 5.77 -5.64 11.85
CA LEU A 292 5.12 -6.94 11.98
C LEU A 292 5.34 -7.84 10.75
N ALA A 293 5.28 -7.26 9.55
CA ALA A 293 5.57 -7.96 8.31
C ALA A 293 7.03 -8.48 8.30
N GLY A 294 7.99 -7.66 8.75
CA GLY A 294 9.39 -8.07 8.87
C GLY A 294 9.60 -9.19 9.88
N ALA A 295 8.93 -9.13 11.02
CA ALA A 295 9.02 -10.18 12.03
C ALA A 295 8.48 -11.54 11.55
N LEU A 296 7.40 -11.54 10.77
CA LEU A 296 6.84 -12.76 10.18
C LEU A 296 7.67 -13.28 8.99
N TYR A 297 8.39 -12.39 8.32
CA TYR A 297 9.26 -12.72 7.19
C TYR A 297 10.50 -13.52 7.62
N VAL A 298 11.14 -13.12 8.70
CA VAL A 298 12.45 -13.65 9.14
C VAL A 298 12.44 -15.17 9.35
N PRO A 299 11.51 -15.76 10.12
CA PRO A 299 11.52 -17.21 10.34
C PRO A 299 11.16 -18.01 9.08
N GLN A 300 10.54 -17.40 8.06
CA GLN A 300 10.21 -18.06 6.80
C GLN A 300 11.37 -18.09 5.81
N VAL A 301 12.17 -17.01 5.81
CA VAL A 301 13.32 -16.88 4.90
C VAL A 301 14.59 -17.44 5.53
N GLY A 302 14.68 -17.44 6.86
CA GLY A 302 15.81 -17.96 7.61
C GLY A 302 17.01 -17.03 7.70
N ILE A 303 16.86 -15.78 7.24
CA ILE A 303 17.91 -14.75 7.28
C ILE A 303 17.31 -13.35 7.37
N ILE A 304 18.01 -12.47 8.06
CA ILE A 304 17.82 -11.03 7.98
C ILE A 304 19.19 -10.36 7.90
N ASN A 305 19.41 -9.54 6.89
CA ASN A 305 20.70 -8.84 6.70
C ASN A 305 20.45 -7.34 6.46
N PRO A 306 21.50 -6.50 6.56
CA PRO A 306 21.36 -5.07 6.37
C PRO A 306 20.91 -4.65 4.96
N GLY A 307 21.00 -5.53 3.98
CA GLY A 307 20.49 -5.29 2.63
C GLY A 307 18.98 -5.05 2.59
N GLU A 308 18.23 -5.53 3.60
CA GLU A 308 16.78 -5.25 3.69
C GLU A 308 16.48 -3.76 3.93
N PHE A 309 17.40 -2.99 4.50
CA PHE A 309 17.31 -1.54 4.60
C PHE A 309 17.60 -0.83 3.27
N SER A 310 18.00 -1.53 2.21
CA SER A 310 18.39 -0.89 0.95
C SER A 310 17.29 0.04 0.43
N PRO A 311 17.66 1.25 -0.02
CA PRO A 311 16.75 2.15 -0.73
C PRO A 311 16.04 1.49 -1.92
N ALA A 312 16.71 0.56 -2.61
CA ALA A 312 16.14 -0.20 -3.72
C ALA A 312 14.92 -1.02 -3.30
N ASN A 313 14.96 -1.67 -2.12
CA ASN A 313 13.82 -2.41 -1.59
C ASN A 313 12.62 -1.48 -1.29
N SER A 314 12.87 -0.28 -0.76
CA SER A 314 11.80 0.69 -0.51
C SER A 314 11.16 1.20 -1.81
N ILE A 315 11.94 1.35 -2.88
CA ILE A 315 11.43 1.70 -4.22
C ILE A 315 10.62 0.54 -4.79
N GLU A 316 11.10 -0.70 -4.64
CA GLU A 316 10.39 -1.91 -5.09
C GLU A 316 9.00 -2.03 -4.44
N ILE A 317 8.88 -1.72 -3.14
CA ILE A 317 7.59 -1.68 -2.42
C ILE A 317 6.64 -0.65 -3.05
N ALA A 318 7.14 0.53 -3.40
CA ALA A 318 6.34 1.55 -4.08
C ALA A 318 5.85 1.07 -5.46
N ILE A 319 6.69 0.32 -6.19
CA ILE A 319 6.30 -0.29 -7.47
C ILE A 319 5.17 -1.30 -7.28
N TRP A 320 5.21 -2.14 -6.23
CA TRP A 320 4.10 -3.08 -5.96
C TRP A 320 2.77 -2.37 -5.81
N VAL A 321 2.75 -1.26 -5.04
CA VAL A 321 1.54 -0.46 -4.83
C VAL A 321 1.10 0.24 -6.12
N ALA A 322 2.03 0.76 -6.92
CA ALA A 322 1.73 1.41 -8.19
C ALA A 322 1.14 0.43 -9.20
N VAL A 323 1.73 -0.76 -9.36
CA VAL A 323 1.24 -1.85 -10.24
C VAL A 323 -0.16 -2.28 -9.83
N GLY A 324 -0.39 -2.48 -8.54
CA GLY A 324 -1.68 -2.93 -8.02
C GLY A 324 -2.79 -1.90 -8.17
N GLY A 325 -2.47 -0.64 -7.93
CA GLY A 325 -3.39 0.52 -7.97
C GLY A 325 -3.41 1.27 -6.66
N ARG A 326 -2.74 2.40 -6.65
CA ARG A 326 -2.62 3.31 -5.50
C ARG A 326 -3.98 3.74 -4.96
N GLY A 327 -4.13 3.74 -3.63
CA GLY A 327 -5.39 4.10 -2.95
C GLY A 327 -6.45 3.01 -3.02
N THR A 328 -6.03 1.77 -3.31
CA THR A 328 -6.91 0.60 -3.27
C THR A 328 -6.21 -0.51 -2.48
N LEU A 329 -6.62 -0.74 -1.23
CA LEU A 329 -5.98 -1.72 -0.35
C LEU A 329 -5.85 -3.12 -0.99
N LEU A 330 -6.88 -3.57 -1.73
CA LEU A 330 -6.82 -4.84 -2.48
C LEU A 330 -5.82 -4.76 -3.64
N GLY A 331 -5.70 -3.60 -4.29
CA GLY A 331 -4.71 -3.38 -5.33
C GLY A 331 -3.30 -3.56 -4.82
N ALA A 332 -2.96 -2.95 -3.68
CA ALA A 332 -1.64 -3.09 -3.07
C ALA A 332 -1.27 -4.56 -2.80
N ILE A 333 -2.21 -5.36 -2.28
CA ILE A 333 -2.03 -6.81 -2.08
C ILE A 333 -1.77 -7.51 -3.42
N LEU A 334 -2.64 -7.30 -4.41
CA LEU A 334 -2.52 -7.93 -5.72
C LEU A 334 -1.22 -7.55 -6.42
N GLY A 335 -0.84 -6.27 -6.35
CA GLY A 335 0.41 -5.77 -6.93
C GLY A 335 1.64 -6.43 -6.30
N ALA A 336 1.66 -6.58 -4.96
CA ALA A 336 2.72 -7.30 -4.27
C ALA A 336 2.84 -8.75 -4.73
N PHE A 337 1.72 -9.48 -4.83
CA PHE A 337 1.73 -10.86 -5.33
C PHE A 337 2.18 -10.93 -6.80
N ILE A 338 1.62 -10.12 -7.69
CA ILE A 338 1.95 -10.14 -9.13
C ILE A 338 3.44 -9.87 -9.35
N VAL A 339 3.97 -8.81 -8.76
CA VAL A 339 5.37 -8.42 -8.97
C VAL A 339 6.32 -9.45 -8.36
N ASN A 340 6.03 -9.98 -7.17
CA ASN A 340 6.91 -10.95 -6.51
C ASN A 340 6.85 -12.34 -7.15
N ILE A 341 5.70 -12.77 -7.68
CA ILE A 341 5.61 -13.99 -8.51
C ILE A 341 6.44 -13.81 -9.78
N ALA A 342 6.27 -12.68 -10.48
CA ALA A 342 7.06 -12.37 -11.68
C ALA A 342 8.57 -12.30 -11.36
N LYS A 343 8.94 -11.68 -10.23
CA LYS A 343 10.33 -11.63 -9.73
C LYS A 343 10.90 -13.02 -9.55
N THR A 344 10.20 -13.88 -8.83
CA THR A 344 10.68 -15.24 -8.53
C THR A 344 10.85 -16.05 -9.81
N TRP A 345 9.89 -15.96 -10.73
CA TRP A 345 9.97 -16.65 -12.01
C TRP A 345 11.12 -16.13 -12.87
N LEU A 346 11.24 -14.80 -13.00
CA LEU A 346 12.26 -14.19 -13.87
C LEU A 346 13.67 -14.33 -13.29
N THR A 347 13.84 -14.26 -11.96
CA THR A 347 15.13 -14.49 -11.30
C THR A 347 15.58 -15.94 -11.46
N GLY A 348 14.65 -16.89 -11.55
CA GLY A 348 14.97 -18.29 -11.86
C GLY A 348 15.33 -18.53 -13.32
N ALA A 349 14.70 -17.81 -14.25
CA ALA A 349 14.90 -17.99 -15.70
C ALA A 349 16.05 -17.13 -16.25
N ALA A 350 16.19 -15.88 -15.80
CA ALA A 350 17.14 -14.91 -16.29
C ALA A 350 17.50 -13.87 -15.19
N PRO A 351 18.37 -14.23 -14.23
CA PRO A 351 18.67 -13.40 -13.05
C PRO A 351 19.28 -12.03 -13.40
N GLU A 352 20.01 -11.93 -14.50
CA GLU A 352 20.65 -10.68 -14.92
C GLU A 352 19.66 -9.63 -15.46
N ILE A 353 18.50 -10.07 -15.95
CA ILE A 353 17.52 -9.20 -16.63
C ILE A 353 16.49 -8.64 -15.62
N TRP A 354 16.39 -9.21 -14.40
CA TRP A 354 15.38 -8.83 -13.42
C TRP A 354 15.33 -7.32 -13.13
N LEU A 355 16.48 -6.67 -12.91
CA LEU A 355 16.53 -5.24 -12.60
C LEU A 355 16.06 -4.36 -13.76
N PHE A 356 16.40 -4.74 -14.99
CA PHE A 356 15.92 -4.06 -16.19
C PHE A 356 14.41 -4.22 -16.36
N PHE A 357 13.89 -5.44 -16.10
CA PHE A 357 12.46 -5.71 -16.13
C PHE A 357 11.70 -4.89 -15.08
N LEU A 358 12.23 -4.78 -13.85
CA LEU A 358 11.64 -3.97 -12.79
C LEU A 358 11.59 -2.48 -13.18
N GLY A 359 12.67 -1.96 -13.77
CA GLY A 359 12.71 -0.58 -14.26
C GLY A 359 11.72 -0.35 -15.41
N ALA A 360 11.70 -1.25 -16.38
CA ALA A 360 10.74 -1.19 -17.50
C ALA A 360 9.27 -1.30 -17.00
N LEU A 361 9.01 -2.21 -16.06
CA LEU A 361 7.70 -2.36 -15.44
C LEU A 361 7.24 -1.06 -14.78
N PHE A 362 8.14 -0.40 -14.04
CA PHE A 362 7.83 0.89 -13.39
C PHE A 362 7.47 1.97 -14.42
N ILE A 363 8.25 2.07 -15.51
CA ILE A 363 7.98 3.03 -16.60
C ILE A 363 6.63 2.74 -17.25
N VAL A 364 6.37 1.48 -17.61
CA VAL A 364 5.11 1.06 -18.25
C VAL A 364 3.92 1.34 -17.35
N VAL A 365 4.01 0.99 -16.07
CA VAL A 365 2.91 1.22 -15.11
C VAL A 365 2.66 2.72 -14.92
N THR A 366 3.71 3.53 -14.80
CA THR A 366 3.56 4.97 -14.58
C THR A 366 2.95 5.67 -15.80
N LEU A 367 3.31 5.25 -17.02
CA LEU A 367 2.84 5.87 -18.26
C LEU A 367 1.48 5.36 -18.72
N PHE A 368 1.23 4.04 -18.64
CA PHE A 368 0.04 3.41 -19.25
C PHE A 368 -1.03 3.00 -18.23
N LEU A 369 -0.64 2.78 -16.96
CA LEU A 369 -1.56 2.33 -15.90
C LEU A 369 -1.57 3.27 -14.68
N PRO A 370 -1.90 4.55 -14.81
CA PRO A 370 -1.85 5.51 -13.70
C PRO A 370 -2.74 5.10 -12.51
N ASN A 371 -3.78 4.30 -12.76
CA ASN A 371 -4.68 3.75 -11.73
C ASN A 371 -4.36 2.28 -11.36
N GLY A 372 -3.25 1.72 -11.89
CA GLY A 372 -2.83 0.34 -11.70
C GLY A 372 -3.81 -0.71 -12.27
N VAL A 373 -3.52 -1.99 -12.02
CA VAL A 373 -4.32 -3.12 -12.53
C VAL A 373 -5.78 -3.04 -12.04
N VAL A 374 -6.00 -2.72 -10.77
CA VAL A 374 -7.36 -2.61 -10.21
C VAL A 374 -8.14 -1.46 -10.85
N GLY A 375 -7.48 -0.35 -11.17
CA GLY A 375 -8.09 0.77 -11.89
C GLY A 375 -8.59 0.36 -13.28
N VAL A 376 -7.74 -0.31 -14.05
CA VAL A 376 -8.09 -0.81 -15.39
C VAL A 376 -9.29 -1.77 -15.35
N VAL A 377 -9.29 -2.71 -14.40
CA VAL A 377 -10.43 -3.64 -14.25
C VAL A 377 -11.71 -2.89 -13.91
N ARG A 378 -11.65 -1.89 -13.03
CA ARG A 378 -12.81 -1.08 -12.66
C ARG A 378 -13.33 -0.25 -13.84
N ASP A 379 -12.44 0.36 -14.61
CA ASP A 379 -12.82 1.17 -15.77
C ASP A 379 -13.43 0.29 -16.88
N TRP A 380 -12.88 -0.91 -17.09
CA TRP A 380 -13.45 -1.88 -18.01
C TRP A 380 -14.85 -2.37 -17.57
N GLN A 381 -15.04 -2.65 -16.26
CA GLN A 381 -16.37 -3.00 -15.73
C GLN A 381 -17.38 -1.84 -15.88
N ALA A 382 -16.94 -0.60 -15.64
CA ALA A 382 -17.77 0.59 -15.82
C ALA A 382 -18.20 0.76 -17.30
N ARG A 383 -17.28 0.61 -18.24
CA ARG A 383 -17.57 0.65 -19.70
C ARG A 383 -18.56 -0.44 -20.11
N ARG A 384 -18.43 -1.65 -19.58
CA ARG A 384 -19.38 -2.74 -19.83
C ARG A 384 -20.76 -2.47 -19.23
N ALA A 385 -20.83 -1.86 -18.05
CA ALA A 385 -22.10 -1.49 -17.43
C ALA A 385 -22.83 -0.41 -18.23
N THR A 386 -22.13 0.62 -18.70
CA THR A 386 -22.72 1.66 -19.56
C THR A 386 -23.14 1.12 -20.93
N ALA A 387 -22.36 0.24 -21.53
CA ALA A 387 -22.75 -0.42 -22.80
C ALA A 387 -24.01 -1.28 -22.63
N ARG A 388 -24.14 -2.01 -21.50
CA ARG A 388 -25.35 -2.78 -21.20
C ARG A 388 -26.57 -1.88 -20.94
N ALA A 389 -26.38 -0.78 -20.21
CA ALA A 389 -27.45 0.20 -19.97
C ALA A 389 -27.91 0.89 -21.24
N GLY A 390 -26.99 1.26 -22.16
CA GLY A 390 -27.30 1.80 -23.47
C GLY A 390 -28.01 0.80 -24.36
N ALA A 391 -27.63 -0.47 -24.35
CA ALA A 391 -28.32 -1.53 -25.10
C ALA A 391 -29.72 -1.85 -24.54
N ALA A 392 -29.93 -1.68 -23.23
CA ALA A 392 -31.27 -1.85 -22.64
C ALA A 392 -32.20 -0.65 -22.89
N ALA A 393 -31.66 0.56 -23.03
CA ALA A 393 -32.43 1.77 -23.32
C ALA A 393 -32.79 1.93 -24.81
N ALA A 394 -32.05 1.28 -25.73
CA ALA A 394 -32.29 1.36 -27.17
C ALA A 394 -33.68 0.84 -27.62
N PRO A 395 -34.27 -0.24 -27.06
CA PRO A 395 -35.61 -0.69 -27.42
C PRO A 395 -36.71 0.25 -26.92
N GLU A 396 -36.50 0.94 -25.78
CA GLU A 396 -37.50 1.85 -25.20
C GLU A 396 -37.63 3.15 -26.00
N LEU A 397 -36.54 3.66 -26.57
CA LEU A 397 -36.51 4.81 -27.48
C LEU A 397 -37.11 4.49 -28.83
N ALA A 398 -36.98 3.26 -29.30
CA ALA A 398 -37.57 2.83 -30.55
C ALA A 398 -39.12 2.65 -30.47
N ASN A 399 -39.66 2.32 -29.30
CA ASN A 399 -41.10 2.17 -29.06
C ASN A 399 -41.77 3.47 -28.60
N GLY A 400 -41.01 4.50 -28.17
CA GLY A 400 -41.52 5.79 -27.66
C GLY A 400 -41.66 6.88 -28.75
N ALA A 401 -41.25 6.66 -29.98
CA ALA A 401 -41.23 7.68 -31.05
C ALA A 401 -42.52 7.79 -31.87
N ALA A 402 -43.68 7.60 -31.26
CA ALA A 402 -44.96 7.98 -31.88
C ALA A 402 -45.67 9.02 -30.96
N ILE A 403 -45.11 10.24 -30.90
CA ILE A 403 -45.87 11.39 -30.44
C ILE A 403 -46.67 11.88 -31.66
N PRO A 404 -48.02 11.85 -31.67
CA PRO A 404 -48.80 12.45 -32.73
C PRO A 404 -48.60 13.96 -32.64
N VAL A 405 -47.93 14.54 -33.64
CA VAL A 405 -47.86 15.97 -33.81
C VAL A 405 -49.20 16.43 -34.38
N ASP A 406 -50.09 16.88 -33.50
CA ASP A 406 -51.30 17.60 -33.91
C ASP A 406 -50.90 18.90 -34.62
N GLY A 407 -51.13 18.95 -35.91
CA GLY A 407 -50.74 20.02 -36.84
C GLY A 407 -51.54 21.32 -36.73
N ALA A 408 -51.94 21.75 -35.50
CA ALA A 408 -52.84 22.89 -35.36
C ALA A 408 -52.27 24.14 -34.62
N THR A 409 -50.98 24.15 -34.24
CA THR A 409 -50.47 25.28 -33.43
C THR A 409 -49.17 25.95 -33.92
N VAL A 410 -48.79 25.80 -35.20
CA VAL A 410 -47.57 26.43 -35.75
C VAL A 410 -47.85 27.66 -36.63
N ALA A 411 -49.07 28.18 -36.66
CA ALA A 411 -49.45 29.31 -37.59
C ALA A 411 -49.49 30.72 -36.95
N ALA A 412 -48.94 30.94 -35.76
CA ALA A 412 -49.09 32.22 -35.05
C ALA A 412 -47.79 32.83 -34.44
N ALA A 413 -46.63 32.68 -35.08
CA ALA A 413 -45.42 33.39 -34.63
C ALA A 413 -44.38 33.66 -35.70
N VAL A 414 -44.82 34.22 -36.86
CA VAL A 414 -43.89 34.87 -37.82
C VAL A 414 -44.41 36.26 -38.12
N GLY A 415 -43.89 37.26 -37.39
CA GLY A 415 -44.00 38.66 -37.75
C GLY A 415 -42.90 39.06 -38.75
N PRO A 416 -43.11 40.09 -39.58
CA PRO A 416 -42.23 40.42 -40.69
C PRO A 416 -40.90 41.07 -40.22
N PRO A 417 -39.81 41.00 -41.03
CA PRO A 417 -38.52 41.57 -40.66
C PRO A 417 -38.50 43.10 -40.87
N ASP A 418 -38.08 43.84 -39.87
CA ASP A 418 -37.78 45.28 -40.00
C ASP A 418 -36.36 45.48 -40.55
N ASP A 419 -36.30 46.12 -41.71
CA ASP A 419 -35.09 46.71 -42.29
C ASP A 419 -34.70 47.98 -41.53
N ALA A 420 -33.51 48.08 -41.02
CA ALA A 420 -32.80 49.38 -40.90
C ALA A 420 -31.29 49.18 -40.71
N GLY A 421 -30.53 49.70 -41.66
CA GLY A 421 -29.10 49.71 -41.74
C GLY A 421 -28.40 50.58 -40.68
N GLY A 422 -27.15 50.27 -40.48
CA GLY A 422 -26.23 51.07 -39.66
C GLY A 422 -24.86 50.41 -39.51
N ALA A 423 -23.92 50.81 -40.37
CA ALA A 423 -22.51 50.38 -40.25
C ALA A 423 -21.81 51.03 -39.04
N PRO A 424 -20.98 50.34 -38.30
CA PRO A 424 -20.09 50.97 -37.34
C PRO A 424 -18.70 51.24 -37.90
N LYS A 425 -18.25 52.47 -37.68
CA LYS A 425 -16.93 53.01 -37.95
C LYS A 425 -15.84 52.31 -37.11
N ALA A 426 -14.72 52.09 -37.75
CA ALA A 426 -13.44 51.73 -37.14
C ALA A 426 -12.90 52.88 -36.26
N THR A 427 -12.44 52.57 -35.07
CA THR A 427 -11.50 53.39 -34.33
C THR A 427 -10.33 52.58 -33.77
N SER A 428 -9.17 53.12 -34.03
CA SER A 428 -7.81 52.72 -33.87
C SER A 428 -7.36 52.39 -32.43
N ARG A 429 -6.46 51.45 -32.30
CA ARG A 429 -5.54 51.25 -31.14
C ARG A 429 -4.64 52.45 -30.90
N PRO A 430 -4.13 52.60 -29.66
CA PRO A 430 -2.71 52.85 -29.50
C PRO A 430 -1.97 51.78 -28.71
N ALA A 431 -0.74 51.51 -29.19
CA ALA A 431 0.30 50.74 -28.52
C ALA A 431 0.94 51.59 -27.40
N VAL A 432 1.28 50.94 -26.30
CA VAL A 432 2.36 51.43 -25.41
C VAL A 432 3.22 50.26 -25.01
N ALA A 433 4.52 50.44 -25.30
CA ALA A 433 5.69 49.66 -24.89
C ALA A 433 6.06 50.03 -23.43
N THR A 434 6.54 49.09 -22.69
CA THR A 434 7.82 48.88 -22.00
C THR A 434 7.71 47.64 -21.13
#